data_26d249bbfb3ab416dcb8520f770dbd02
#
_entry.id   26d249bbfb3ab416dcb8520f770dbd02
#
_cell.length_a   1.000
_cell.length_b   1.000
_cell.length_c   1.000
_cell.angle_alpha   90.00
_cell.angle_beta   90.00
_cell.angle_gamma   90.00
#
_symmetry.space_group_name_H-M   'P 1'
#
loop_
_entity.id
_entity.type
_entity.pdbx_description
1 polymer ?
#
loop_
_entity_poly.entity_id
_entity_poly.type
_entity_poly.pdbx_seq_one_letter_code
_entity_poly.pdbx_strand_id
1 'polypeptide(L)'
;GSRVRITVSLVDADNQEVLWSKKFDRTLDDIFEVQDEIVRSVIKEILGEIELASLSRAKRKPTENMSSYEFLLKGKEGHHTLTAEANANALKMFDAAIEADPENAQAYAWKACTLGQAMVRGYVDKPLEEIMPEFSNLMASALSIDPNDFECHRLQCAVNTMMGDMKAALSHGKKAYDVNPNDPRILQQYGEVLLKTGKTEEGCDLTLLALEYDPIAQGQTNSDKRKSDGVFGCVLDDRPDVGLEIASGMIDRSEKVLVYSAALAVGNSGSLESFSWLINDLKKADFGQIEEAIEEMGKFDVVVQSKLKEVFLDHILPLKEAA
;
A
#
# COMPACT_ATOMS: atom_id res chain seq x y z
N GLY A 1 -20.02 -37.34 -4.57
CA GLY A 1 -19.20 -36.13 -4.44
C GLY A 1 -19.48 -35.50 -3.11
N SER A 2 -18.46 -35.35 -2.26
CA SER A 2 -18.56 -34.76 -0.94
C SER A 2 -18.64 -33.25 -1.08
N ARG A 3 -19.83 -32.68 -0.81
CA ARG A 3 -19.99 -31.24 -0.61
C ARG A 3 -19.67 -30.87 0.83
N VAL A 4 -18.89 -29.81 1.00
CA VAL A 4 -18.61 -29.21 2.30
C VAL A 4 -19.17 -27.80 2.35
N ARG A 5 -19.84 -27.50 3.46
CA ARG A 5 -20.26 -26.14 3.80
C ARG A 5 -19.48 -25.69 5.01
N ILE A 6 -18.73 -24.60 4.87
CA ILE A 6 -17.97 -23.95 5.93
C ILE A 6 -18.60 -22.59 6.19
N THR A 7 -18.89 -22.28 7.45
CA THR A 7 -19.36 -20.96 7.85
C THR A 7 -18.29 -20.35 8.74
N VAL A 8 -17.82 -19.15 8.40
CA VAL A 8 -16.90 -18.36 9.22
C VAL A 8 -17.65 -17.14 9.69
N SER A 9 -17.51 -16.80 10.98
CA SER A 9 -18.15 -15.63 11.55
C SER A 9 -17.19 -14.88 12.47
N LEU A 10 -17.21 -13.56 12.41
CA LEU A 10 -16.58 -12.65 13.36
C LEU A 10 -17.67 -12.17 14.34
N VAL A 11 -17.43 -12.36 15.63
CA VAL A 11 -18.38 -12.03 16.68
C VAL A 11 -17.71 -11.09 17.67
N ASP A 12 -18.38 -9.99 18.02
CA ASP A 12 -17.97 -9.11 19.11
C ASP A 12 -18.12 -9.86 20.45
N ALA A 13 -17.02 -10.01 21.19
CA ALA A 13 -17.01 -10.79 22.43
C ALA A 13 -17.77 -10.10 23.58
N ASP A 14 -17.90 -8.78 23.55
CA ASP A 14 -18.54 -8.01 24.62
C ASP A 14 -20.07 -8.09 24.59
N ASN A 15 -20.65 -8.03 23.39
CA ASN A 15 -22.10 -7.99 23.20
C ASN A 15 -22.66 -9.17 22.39
N GLN A 16 -21.79 -10.09 21.94
CA GLN A 16 -22.11 -11.26 21.12
C GLN A 16 -22.78 -10.91 19.77
N GLU A 17 -22.59 -9.69 19.29
CA GLU A 17 -23.06 -9.28 17.96
C GLU A 17 -22.21 -9.89 16.87
N VAL A 18 -22.86 -10.45 15.82
CA VAL A 18 -22.14 -10.94 14.63
C VAL A 18 -21.79 -9.76 13.76
N LEU A 19 -20.51 -9.40 13.76
CA LEU A 19 -19.99 -8.30 12.95
C LEU A 19 -19.89 -8.68 11.46
N TRP A 20 -19.57 -9.94 11.18
CA TRP A 20 -19.44 -10.46 9.84
C TRP A 20 -19.69 -11.97 9.81
N SER A 21 -20.29 -12.48 8.73
CA SER A 21 -20.45 -13.92 8.53
C SER A 21 -20.51 -14.26 7.05
N LYS A 22 -19.77 -15.29 6.65
CA LYS A 22 -19.73 -15.80 5.27
C LYS A 22 -19.82 -17.32 5.23
N LYS A 23 -20.56 -17.83 4.21
CA LYS A 23 -20.71 -19.26 3.94
C LYS A 23 -19.96 -19.63 2.67
N PHE A 24 -19.21 -20.70 2.73
CA PHE A 24 -18.49 -21.30 1.61
C PHE A 24 -19.07 -22.67 1.31
N ASP A 25 -19.67 -22.85 0.12
CA ASP A 25 -20.16 -24.13 -0.37
C ASP A 25 -19.20 -24.62 -1.47
N ARG A 26 -18.45 -25.69 -1.20
CA ARG A 26 -17.41 -26.20 -2.11
C ARG A 26 -17.52 -27.72 -2.27
N THR A 27 -16.92 -28.24 -3.33
CA THR A 27 -16.67 -29.69 -3.50
C THR A 27 -15.26 -30.00 -2.97
N LEU A 28 -15.09 -31.14 -2.32
CA LEU A 28 -13.79 -31.57 -1.79
C LEU A 28 -12.96 -32.27 -2.87
N ASP A 29 -12.75 -31.60 -4.00
CA ASP A 29 -11.87 -32.12 -5.02
C ASP A 29 -10.40 -31.77 -4.72
N ASP A 30 -10.18 -30.59 -4.13
CA ASP A 30 -8.93 -30.18 -3.51
C ASP A 30 -9.18 -29.39 -2.22
N ILE A 31 -8.94 -30.00 -1.06
CA ILE A 31 -9.16 -29.41 0.26
C ILE A 31 -8.20 -28.24 0.54
N PHE A 32 -6.99 -28.28 0.00
CA PHE A 32 -5.98 -27.24 0.21
C PHE A 32 -6.35 -25.97 -0.55
N GLU A 33 -6.81 -26.11 -1.81
CA GLU A 33 -7.29 -24.96 -2.58
C GLU A 33 -8.50 -24.29 -1.94
N VAL A 34 -9.44 -25.10 -1.41
CA VAL A 34 -10.60 -24.60 -0.65
C VAL A 34 -10.17 -23.89 0.64
N GLN A 35 -9.17 -24.43 1.34
CA GLN A 35 -8.63 -23.79 2.55
C GLN A 35 -7.99 -22.44 2.22
N ASP A 36 -7.17 -22.37 1.17
CA ASP A 36 -6.50 -21.14 0.74
C ASP A 36 -7.51 -20.08 0.29
N GLU A 37 -8.56 -20.47 -0.45
CA GLU A 37 -9.65 -19.56 -0.81
C GLU A 37 -10.36 -18.98 0.41
N ILE A 38 -10.65 -19.82 1.41
CA ILE A 38 -11.30 -19.37 2.65
C ILE A 38 -10.39 -18.41 3.40
N VAL A 39 -9.12 -18.73 3.56
CA VAL A 39 -8.13 -17.88 4.23
C VAL A 39 -8.04 -16.52 3.53
N ARG A 40 -7.87 -16.50 2.20
CA ARG A 40 -7.85 -15.26 1.43
C ARG A 40 -9.11 -14.41 1.61
N SER A 41 -10.28 -15.05 1.53
CA SER A 41 -11.56 -14.36 1.70
C SER A 41 -11.76 -13.79 3.11
N VAL A 42 -11.33 -14.55 4.13
CA VAL A 42 -11.40 -14.15 5.55
C VAL A 42 -10.49 -12.94 5.80
N ILE A 43 -9.24 -12.99 5.35
CA ILE A 43 -8.27 -11.90 5.50
C ILE A 43 -8.81 -10.62 4.84
N LYS A 44 -9.29 -10.73 3.61
CA LYS A 44 -9.81 -9.60 2.83
C LYS A 44 -10.96 -8.85 3.53
N GLU A 45 -11.82 -9.57 4.24
CA GLU A 45 -13.05 -8.99 4.79
C GLU A 45 -12.96 -8.68 6.29
N ILE A 46 -12.24 -9.47 7.08
CA ILE A 46 -12.22 -9.32 8.56
C ILE A 46 -11.32 -8.17 9.03
N LEU A 47 -10.16 -7.93 8.39
CA LEU A 47 -9.25 -6.88 8.85
C LEU A 47 -9.92 -5.49 8.89
N GLY A 48 -10.69 -5.16 7.86
CA GLY A 48 -11.44 -3.91 7.81
C GLY A 48 -12.59 -3.84 8.84
N GLU A 49 -13.33 -4.93 9.02
CA GLU A 49 -14.49 -4.97 9.93
C GLU A 49 -14.09 -4.78 11.40
N ILE A 50 -12.98 -5.37 11.85
CA ILE A 50 -12.49 -5.21 13.23
C ILE A 50 -12.13 -3.74 13.50
N GLU A 51 -11.35 -3.11 12.61
CA GLU A 51 -10.95 -1.71 12.78
C GLU A 51 -12.17 -0.77 12.69
N LEU A 52 -13.08 -0.99 11.74
CA LEU A 52 -14.31 -0.20 11.59
C LEU A 52 -15.23 -0.29 12.81
N ALA A 53 -15.45 -1.49 13.33
CA ALA A 53 -16.29 -1.69 14.53
C ALA A 53 -15.68 -0.99 15.75
N SER A 54 -14.36 -1.14 15.96
CA SER A 54 -13.65 -0.52 17.07
C SER A 54 -13.60 1.01 16.93
N LEU A 55 -13.34 1.53 15.73
CA LEU A 55 -13.38 2.97 15.45
C LEU A 55 -14.77 3.57 15.68
N SER A 56 -15.82 2.86 15.25
CA SER A 56 -17.21 3.29 15.46
C SER A 56 -17.57 3.36 16.95
N ARG A 57 -17.04 2.45 17.77
CA ARG A 57 -17.17 2.52 19.24
C ARG A 57 -16.40 3.71 19.81
N ALA A 58 -15.15 3.89 19.39
CA ALA A 58 -14.30 5.00 19.84
C ALA A 58 -14.92 6.37 19.54
N LYS A 59 -15.57 6.54 18.38
CA LYS A 59 -16.25 7.80 18.01
C LYS A 59 -17.41 8.17 18.93
N ARG A 60 -18.04 7.20 19.57
CA ARG A 60 -19.19 7.39 20.48
C ARG A 60 -18.80 7.58 21.93
N LYS A 61 -17.54 7.30 22.31
CA LYS A 61 -17.05 7.45 23.68
C LYS A 61 -16.59 8.88 23.95
N PRO A 62 -16.86 9.44 25.17
CA PRO A 62 -16.16 10.64 25.65
C PRO A 62 -14.66 10.39 25.71
N THR A 63 -13.88 11.44 25.38
CA THR A 63 -12.42 11.32 25.26
C THR A 63 -11.75 10.83 26.55
N GLU A 64 -12.25 11.25 27.70
CA GLU A 64 -11.77 10.84 29.03
C GLU A 64 -11.93 9.36 29.35
N ASN A 65 -12.76 8.65 28.61
CA ASN A 65 -13.05 7.22 28.81
C ASN A 65 -12.46 6.33 27.70
N MET A 66 -11.63 6.90 26.83
CA MET A 66 -11.02 6.16 25.74
C MET A 66 -9.79 5.40 26.19
N SER A 67 -9.64 4.17 25.67
CA SER A 67 -8.41 3.37 25.80
C SER A 67 -7.32 3.84 24.84
N SER A 68 -6.08 3.45 25.12
CA SER A 68 -4.94 3.68 24.23
C SER A 68 -5.21 3.19 22.80
N TYR A 69 -5.83 2.03 22.64
CA TYR A 69 -6.19 1.47 21.35
C TYR A 69 -7.23 2.33 20.60
N GLU A 70 -8.22 2.89 21.31
CA GLU A 70 -9.23 3.75 20.70
C GLU A 70 -8.63 5.10 20.25
N PHE A 71 -7.69 5.66 21.02
CA PHE A 71 -6.90 6.82 20.59
C PHE A 71 -6.04 6.51 19.37
N LEU A 72 -5.35 5.34 19.35
CA LEU A 72 -4.57 4.86 18.21
C LEU A 72 -5.42 4.81 16.94
N LEU A 73 -6.63 4.23 16.98
CA LEU A 73 -7.52 4.14 15.84
C LEU A 73 -7.97 5.50 15.30
N LYS A 74 -8.29 6.44 16.19
CA LYS A 74 -8.62 7.83 15.79
C LYS A 74 -7.42 8.54 15.17
N GLY A 75 -6.22 8.31 15.69
CA GLY A 75 -4.99 8.82 15.11
C GLY A 75 -4.76 8.29 13.69
N LYS A 76 -4.93 6.97 13.49
CA LYS A 76 -4.83 6.33 12.16
C LYS A 76 -5.85 6.92 11.17
N GLU A 77 -7.10 7.10 11.57
CA GLU A 77 -8.13 7.74 10.74
C GLU A 77 -7.70 9.15 10.30
N GLY A 78 -7.24 9.97 11.26
CA GLY A 78 -6.75 11.33 10.97
C GLY A 78 -5.54 11.34 10.04
N HIS A 79 -4.59 10.41 10.22
CA HIS A 79 -3.45 10.23 9.32
C HIS A 79 -3.89 9.99 7.86
N HIS A 80 -4.88 9.12 7.65
CA HIS A 80 -5.38 8.76 6.32
C HIS A 80 -6.32 9.79 5.68
N THR A 81 -6.74 10.81 6.42
CA THR A 81 -7.56 11.91 5.89
C THR A 81 -6.74 12.87 5.01
N LEU A 82 -5.42 12.89 5.13
CA LEU A 82 -4.46 13.60 4.27
C LEU A 82 -4.66 15.13 4.21
N THR A 83 -5.12 15.75 5.29
CA THR A 83 -5.18 17.21 5.45
C THR A 83 -4.29 17.65 6.61
N ALA A 84 -3.80 18.91 6.60
CA ALA A 84 -2.96 19.45 7.66
C ALA A 84 -3.66 19.45 9.04
N GLU A 85 -4.95 19.78 9.08
CA GLU A 85 -5.75 19.77 10.30
C GLU A 85 -5.91 18.35 10.86
N ALA A 86 -6.27 17.38 10.01
CA ALA A 86 -6.42 15.99 10.40
C ALA A 86 -5.09 15.38 10.87
N ASN A 87 -3.98 15.70 10.20
CA ASN A 87 -2.64 15.29 10.61
C ASN A 87 -2.27 15.84 12.00
N ALA A 88 -2.51 17.14 12.26
CA ALA A 88 -2.26 17.75 13.57
C ALA A 88 -3.13 17.13 14.69
N ASN A 89 -4.38 16.78 14.37
CA ASN A 89 -5.26 16.09 15.31
C ASN A 89 -4.81 14.63 15.53
N ALA A 90 -4.33 13.95 14.49
CA ALA A 90 -3.80 12.58 14.59
C ALA A 90 -2.60 12.53 15.56
N LEU A 91 -1.67 13.49 15.47
CA LEU A 91 -0.54 13.60 16.40
C LEU A 91 -0.99 13.70 17.86
N LYS A 92 -2.04 14.50 18.14
CA LYS A 92 -2.62 14.60 19.50
C LYS A 92 -3.25 13.29 19.96
N MET A 93 -3.89 12.56 19.05
CA MET A 93 -4.47 11.25 19.39
C MET A 93 -3.39 10.22 19.70
N PHE A 94 -2.28 10.22 18.98
CA PHE A 94 -1.14 9.36 19.30
C PHE A 94 -0.46 9.74 20.61
N ASP A 95 -0.37 11.03 20.96
CA ASP A 95 0.10 11.48 22.28
C ASP A 95 -0.79 10.94 23.40
N ALA A 96 -2.12 11.07 23.23
CA ALA A 96 -3.08 10.52 24.19
C ALA A 96 -3.03 8.98 24.27
N ALA A 97 -2.76 8.30 23.17
CA ALA A 97 -2.57 6.86 23.16
C ALA A 97 -1.34 6.44 23.98
N ILE A 98 -0.22 7.16 23.83
CA ILE A 98 1.03 6.93 24.59
C ILE A 98 0.84 7.26 26.06
N GLU A 99 0.12 8.33 26.38
CA GLU A 99 -0.18 8.70 27.78
C GLU A 99 -1.06 7.65 28.47
N ALA A 100 -2.06 7.12 27.74
CA ALA A 100 -2.97 6.09 28.28
C ALA A 100 -2.28 4.72 28.43
N ASP A 101 -1.32 4.40 27.58
CA ASP A 101 -0.52 3.17 27.65
C ASP A 101 0.88 3.42 27.04
N PRO A 102 1.89 3.68 27.87
CA PRO A 102 3.27 3.87 27.42
C PRO A 102 3.92 2.65 26.75
N GLU A 103 3.32 1.46 26.88
CA GLU A 103 3.79 0.23 26.26
C GLU A 103 3.09 -0.07 24.91
N ASN A 104 2.26 0.84 24.41
CA ASN A 104 1.65 0.73 23.08
C ASN A 104 2.67 1.10 21.98
N ALA A 105 3.47 0.12 21.53
CA ALA A 105 4.49 0.30 20.52
C ALA A 105 3.96 0.94 19.23
N GLN A 106 2.75 0.57 18.80
CA GLN A 106 2.14 1.09 17.56
C GLN A 106 1.82 2.59 17.65
N ALA A 107 1.49 3.11 18.85
CA ALA A 107 1.23 4.55 19.01
C ALA A 107 2.47 5.39 18.72
N TYR A 108 3.66 4.95 19.14
CA TYR A 108 4.92 5.60 18.81
C TYR A 108 5.25 5.53 17.32
N ALA A 109 5.10 4.34 16.71
CA ALA A 109 5.39 4.13 15.30
C ALA A 109 4.47 4.96 14.38
N TRP A 110 3.17 5.00 14.69
CA TRP A 110 2.20 5.79 13.94
C TRP A 110 2.39 7.31 14.15
N LYS A 111 2.77 7.75 15.36
CA LYS A 111 3.15 9.16 15.58
C LYS A 111 4.33 9.54 14.70
N ALA A 112 5.39 8.71 14.66
CA ALA A 112 6.53 8.95 13.78
C ALA A 112 6.13 9.01 12.29
N CYS A 113 5.33 8.05 11.82
CA CYS A 113 4.83 8.05 10.44
C CYS A 113 4.04 9.31 10.11
N THR A 114 3.22 9.79 11.04
CA THR A 114 2.41 11.00 10.87
C THR A 114 3.25 12.27 10.86
N LEU A 115 4.32 12.33 11.65
CA LEU A 115 5.34 13.39 11.57
C LEU A 115 6.05 13.39 10.20
N GLY A 116 6.46 12.22 9.70
CA GLY A 116 7.03 12.07 8.37
C GLY A 116 6.08 12.54 7.27
N GLN A 117 4.79 12.20 7.36
CA GLN A 117 3.77 12.69 6.44
C GLN A 117 3.65 14.22 6.48
N ALA A 118 3.69 14.83 7.68
CA ALA A 118 3.61 16.27 7.84
C ALA A 118 4.77 16.98 7.13
N MET A 119 5.98 16.43 7.21
CA MET A 119 7.17 16.94 6.52
C MET A 119 7.02 16.87 4.99
N VAL A 120 6.74 15.67 4.46
CA VAL A 120 6.68 15.45 3.01
C VAL A 120 5.58 16.27 2.35
N ARG A 121 4.48 16.51 3.06
CA ARG A 121 3.33 17.30 2.56
C ARG A 121 3.39 18.79 2.88
N GLY A 122 4.44 19.25 3.57
CA GLY A 122 4.57 20.65 3.95
C GLY A 122 3.49 21.12 4.93
N TYR A 123 3.01 20.24 5.82
CA TYR A 123 2.03 20.61 6.86
C TYR A 123 2.67 21.31 8.07
N VAL A 124 3.99 21.19 8.21
CA VAL A 124 4.78 21.82 9.25
C VAL A 124 5.89 22.63 8.62
N ASP A 125 6.05 23.87 9.10
CA ASP A 125 7.14 24.77 8.68
C ASP A 125 8.32 24.62 9.66
N LYS A 126 8.91 23.42 9.70
CA LYS A 126 10.10 23.08 10.49
C LYS A 126 11.14 22.40 9.60
N PRO A 127 12.41 22.76 9.75
CA PRO A 127 13.47 22.11 9.02
C PRO A 127 13.59 20.64 9.42
N LEU A 128 14.05 19.82 8.48
CA LEU A 128 14.22 18.36 8.65
C LEU A 128 15.06 18.03 9.90
N GLU A 129 16.12 18.79 10.14
CA GLU A 129 17.05 18.58 11.25
C GLU A 129 16.40 18.72 12.64
N GLU A 130 15.30 19.47 12.75
CA GLU A 130 14.55 19.62 14.00
C GLU A 130 13.57 18.46 14.25
N ILE A 131 13.04 17.85 13.18
CA ILE A 131 12.04 16.79 13.27
C ILE A 131 12.69 15.41 13.37
N MET A 132 13.82 15.19 12.69
CA MET A 132 14.50 13.90 12.64
C MET A 132 14.86 13.29 14.00
N PRO A 133 15.33 14.06 15.01
CA PRO A 133 15.59 13.48 16.33
C PRO A 133 14.32 12.93 17.01
N GLU A 134 13.20 13.68 16.97
CA GLU A 134 11.91 13.20 17.51
C GLU A 134 11.44 11.96 16.79
N PHE A 135 11.47 11.99 15.46
CA PHE A 135 11.11 10.88 14.61
C PHE A 135 11.93 9.60 14.95
N SER A 136 13.25 9.72 15.02
CA SER A 136 14.14 8.59 15.31
C SER A 136 13.91 8.02 16.71
N ASN A 137 13.68 8.88 17.71
CA ASN A 137 13.39 8.46 19.08
C ASN A 137 12.05 7.71 19.16
N LEU A 138 11.02 8.17 18.47
CA LEU A 138 9.72 7.50 18.44
C LEU A 138 9.82 6.11 17.83
N MET A 139 10.53 5.96 16.70
CA MET A 139 10.72 4.66 16.06
C MET A 139 11.58 3.72 16.93
N ALA A 140 12.62 4.24 17.58
CA ALA A 140 13.42 3.46 18.51
C ALA A 140 12.61 2.99 19.72
N SER A 141 11.76 3.85 20.28
CA SER A 141 10.85 3.52 21.38
C SER A 141 9.88 2.40 20.97
N ALA A 142 9.26 2.51 19.80
CA ALA A 142 8.34 1.49 19.30
C ALA A 142 9.01 0.09 19.26
N LEU A 143 10.18 -0.02 18.64
CA LEU A 143 10.90 -1.29 18.52
C LEU A 143 11.57 -1.75 19.82
N SER A 144 11.80 -0.85 20.79
CA SER A 144 12.26 -1.21 22.13
C SER A 144 11.15 -1.87 22.97
N ILE A 145 9.90 -1.40 22.78
CA ILE A 145 8.72 -1.95 23.48
C ILE A 145 8.36 -3.32 22.90
N ASP A 146 8.19 -3.41 21.58
CA ASP A 146 7.94 -4.69 20.90
C ASP A 146 8.87 -4.86 19.69
N PRO A 147 9.98 -5.59 19.84
CA PRO A 147 10.92 -5.85 18.75
C PRO A 147 10.36 -6.71 17.61
N ASN A 148 9.19 -7.32 17.79
CA ASN A 148 8.56 -8.21 16.81
C ASN A 148 7.21 -7.70 16.28
N ASP A 149 6.77 -6.50 16.71
CA ASP A 149 5.54 -5.94 16.18
C ASP A 149 5.63 -5.71 14.67
N PHE A 150 4.81 -6.42 13.92
CA PHE A 150 4.81 -6.36 12.45
C PHE A 150 4.45 -4.99 11.90
N GLU A 151 3.57 -4.26 12.58
CA GLU A 151 3.14 -2.92 12.15
C GLU A 151 4.27 -1.90 12.34
N CYS A 152 4.99 -1.97 13.46
CA CYS A 152 6.19 -1.15 13.68
C CYS A 152 7.24 -1.43 12.59
N HIS A 153 7.49 -2.70 12.25
CA HIS A 153 8.41 -3.06 11.17
C HIS A 153 7.91 -2.60 9.79
N ARG A 154 6.61 -2.72 9.49
CA ARG A 154 6.03 -2.22 8.24
C ARG A 154 6.23 -0.71 8.09
N LEU A 155 5.94 0.06 9.15
CA LEU A 155 6.12 1.51 9.15
C LEU A 155 7.60 1.88 9.01
N GLN A 156 8.50 1.17 9.68
CA GLN A 156 9.95 1.39 9.55
C GLN A 156 10.43 1.05 8.12
N CYS A 157 9.88 0.03 7.49
CA CYS A 157 10.14 -0.29 6.08
C CYS A 157 9.75 0.90 5.17
N ALA A 158 8.54 1.44 5.33
CA ALA A 158 8.06 2.58 4.55
C ALA A 158 8.97 3.81 4.71
N VAL A 159 9.35 4.12 5.94
CA VAL A 159 10.25 5.25 6.24
C VAL A 159 11.61 5.07 5.62
N ASN A 160 12.24 3.91 5.79
CA ASN A 160 13.56 3.65 5.22
C ASN A 160 13.52 3.69 3.68
N THR A 161 12.42 3.23 3.07
CA THR A 161 12.21 3.35 1.62
C THR A 161 12.19 4.82 1.18
N MET A 162 11.47 5.65 1.91
CA MET A 162 11.39 7.10 1.64
C MET A 162 12.75 7.79 1.81
N MET A 163 13.55 7.38 2.81
CA MET A 163 14.88 7.91 3.06
C MET A 163 15.96 7.35 2.13
N GLY A 164 15.64 6.37 1.28
CA GLY A 164 16.59 5.73 0.37
C GLY A 164 17.48 4.65 1.02
N ASP A 165 17.28 4.33 2.31
CA ASP A 165 17.98 3.21 2.95
C ASP A 165 17.32 1.87 2.61
N MET A 166 17.56 1.41 1.38
CA MET A 166 16.96 0.17 0.86
C MET A 166 17.41 -1.06 1.64
N LYS A 167 18.60 -1.06 2.25
CA LYS A 167 19.08 -2.18 3.07
C LYS A 167 18.27 -2.32 4.36
N ALA A 168 18.06 -1.23 5.06
CA ALA A 168 17.20 -1.21 6.25
C ALA A 168 15.72 -1.50 5.88
N ALA A 169 15.23 -0.92 4.78
CA ALA A 169 13.89 -1.17 4.27
C ALA A 169 13.64 -2.67 4.01
N LEU A 170 14.54 -3.37 3.30
CA LEU A 170 14.47 -4.82 3.08
C LEU A 170 14.44 -5.61 4.39
N SER A 171 15.30 -5.25 5.35
CA SER A 171 15.37 -5.94 6.63
C SER A 171 14.05 -5.83 7.42
N HIS A 172 13.49 -4.62 7.50
CA HIS A 172 12.24 -4.38 8.22
C HIS A 172 11.03 -4.94 7.46
N GLY A 173 10.99 -4.79 6.13
CA GLY A 173 9.93 -5.37 5.30
C GLY A 173 9.85 -6.89 5.44
N LYS A 174 11.01 -7.56 5.41
CA LYS A 174 11.08 -9.01 5.62
C LYS A 174 10.58 -9.42 7.01
N LYS A 175 10.96 -8.72 8.07
CA LYS A 175 10.48 -9.02 9.43
C LYS A 175 8.97 -8.87 9.55
N ALA A 176 8.39 -7.81 8.98
CA ALA A 176 6.94 -7.63 8.95
C ALA A 176 6.26 -8.78 8.20
N TYR A 177 6.80 -9.16 7.03
CA TYR A 177 6.28 -10.25 6.21
C TYR A 177 6.38 -11.61 6.90
N ASP A 178 7.50 -11.91 7.58
CA ASP A 178 7.69 -13.18 8.28
C ASP A 178 6.65 -13.37 9.43
N VAL A 179 6.20 -12.27 10.06
CA VAL A 179 5.20 -12.31 11.14
C VAL A 179 3.78 -12.34 10.59
N ASN A 180 3.48 -11.53 9.56
CA ASN A 180 2.15 -11.43 8.99
C ASN A 180 2.19 -11.40 7.45
N PRO A 181 2.35 -12.56 6.79
CA PRO A 181 2.56 -12.65 5.34
C PRO A 181 1.30 -12.38 4.51
N ASN A 182 0.15 -12.21 5.14
CA ASN A 182 -1.12 -12.05 4.46
C ASN A 182 -1.72 -10.63 4.60
N ASP A 183 -1.04 -9.71 5.30
CA ASP A 183 -1.49 -8.32 5.38
C ASP A 183 -1.20 -7.59 4.06
N PRO A 184 -2.21 -7.10 3.33
CA PRO A 184 -2.02 -6.45 2.03
C PRO A 184 -1.18 -5.18 2.11
N ARG A 185 -1.09 -4.53 3.26
CA ARG A 185 -0.25 -3.35 3.49
C ARG A 185 1.23 -3.74 3.56
N ILE A 186 1.53 -4.89 4.18
CA ILE A 186 2.88 -5.46 4.26
C ILE A 186 3.29 -5.97 2.88
N LEU A 187 2.41 -6.73 2.21
CA LEU A 187 2.65 -7.25 0.86
C LEU A 187 3.01 -6.11 -0.11
N GLN A 188 2.24 -5.02 -0.11
CA GLN A 188 2.52 -3.86 -0.95
C GLN A 188 3.86 -3.21 -0.60
N GLN A 189 4.10 -2.90 0.69
CA GLN A 189 5.29 -2.18 1.11
C GLN A 189 6.57 -2.99 0.91
N TYR A 190 6.55 -4.27 1.25
CA TYR A 190 7.71 -5.14 1.07
C TYR A 190 7.92 -5.48 -0.41
N GLY A 191 6.83 -5.72 -1.17
CA GLY A 191 6.88 -5.90 -2.62
C GLY A 191 7.53 -4.73 -3.35
N GLU A 192 7.16 -3.48 -3.00
CA GLU A 192 7.77 -2.28 -3.56
C GLU A 192 9.30 -2.23 -3.32
N VAL A 193 9.74 -2.58 -2.11
CA VAL A 193 11.19 -2.59 -1.77
C VAL A 193 11.92 -3.68 -2.53
N LEU A 194 11.32 -4.87 -2.69
CA LEU A 194 11.89 -5.95 -3.49
C LEU A 194 12.05 -5.54 -4.95
N LEU A 195 11.03 -4.92 -5.55
CA LEU A 195 11.10 -4.37 -6.90
C LEU A 195 12.26 -3.37 -7.05
N LYS A 196 12.36 -2.40 -6.13
CA LYS A 196 13.41 -1.37 -6.13
C LYS A 196 14.82 -1.90 -5.85
N THR A 197 14.95 -3.12 -5.39
CA THR A 197 16.24 -3.78 -5.09
C THR A 197 16.57 -4.92 -6.04
N GLY A 198 15.84 -5.03 -7.18
CA GLY A 198 16.12 -5.97 -8.26
C GLY A 198 15.58 -7.39 -8.06
N LYS A 199 14.76 -7.61 -7.03
CA LYS A 199 14.02 -8.87 -6.83
C LYS A 199 12.63 -8.75 -7.47
N THR A 200 12.62 -8.64 -8.79
CA THR A 200 11.44 -8.20 -9.54
C THR A 200 10.31 -9.21 -9.51
N GLU A 201 10.62 -10.50 -9.67
CA GLU A 201 9.62 -11.57 -9.64
C GLU A 201 8.88 -11.63 -8.29
N GLU A 202 9.62 -11.76 -7.17
CA GLU A 202 9.05 -11.81 -5.82
C GLU A 202 8.27 -10.52 -5.50
N GLY A 203 8.83 -9.37 -5.86
CA GLY A 203 8.19 -8.06 -5.64
C GLY A 203 6.92 -7.87 -6.44
N CYS A 204 6.89 -8.29 -7.70
CA CYS A 204 5.71 -8.25 -8.55
C CYS A 204 4.60 -9.16 -7.98
N ASP A 205 4.93 -10.40 -7.61
CA ASP A 205 3.97 -11.33 -7.02
C ASP A 205 3.33 -10.76 -5.75
N LEU A 206 4.13 -10.16 -4.85
CA LEU A 206 3.59 -9.57 -3.62
C LEU A 206 2.70 -8.35 -3.88
N THR A 207 3.05 -7.50 -4.84
CA THR A 207 2.20 -6.34 -5.19
C THR A 207 0.88 -6.76 -5.83
N LEU A 208 0.90 -7.79 -6.68
CA LEU A 208 -0.30 -8.38 -7.27
C LEU A 208 -1.18 -9.05 -6.21
N LEU A 209 -0.58 -9.78 -5.28
CA LEU A 209 -1.29 -10.40 -4.16
C LEU A 209 -1.93 -9.34 -3.24
N ALA A 210 -1.25 -8.21 -3.00
CA ALA A 210 -1.82 -7.09 -2.25
C ALA A 210 -3.06 -6.50 -2.96
N LEU A 211 -3.02 -6.39 -4.28
CA LEU A 211 -4.17 -5.94 -5.09
C LEU A 211 -5.34 -6.95 -5.02
N GLU A 212 -5.05 -8.24 -5.03
CA GLU A 212 -6.06 -9.29 -4.90
C GLU A 212 -6.73 -9.27 -3.52
N TYR A 213 -5.94 -9.16 -2.43
CA TYR A 213 -6.44 -9.26 -1.06
C TYR A 213 -7.22 -8.01 -0.62
N ASP A 214 -6.74 -6.83 -0.99
CA ASP A 214 -7.37 -5.55 -0.66
C ASP A 214 -7.21 -4.57 -1.82
N PRO A 215 -8.14 -4.58 -2.79
CA PRO A 215 -8.03 -3.73 -3.98
C PRO A 215 -7.98 -2.24 -3.67
N ILE A 216 -8.64 -1.79 -2.59
CA ILE A 216 -8.73 -0.37 -2.23
C ILE A 216 -7.91 -0.12 -0.99
N ALA A 217 -6.69 0.39 -1.17
CA ALA A 217 -5.81 0.72 -0.06
C ALA A 217 -6.45 1.74 0.89
N GLN A 218 -6.11 1.66 2.17
CA GLN A 218 -6.63 2.55 3.19
C GLN A 218 -6.39 4.03 2.83
N GLY A 219 -7.42 4.85 2.96
CA GLY A 219 -7.38 6.27 2.57
C GLY A 219 -7.59 6.54 1.08
N GLN A 220 -7.80 5.50 0.26
CA GLN A 220 -8.12 5.63 -1.15
C GLN A 220 -9.62 5.43 -1.40
N THR A 221 -10.14 6.04 -2.47
CA THR A 221 -11.55 5.94 -2.88
C THR A 221 -11.81 4.84 -3.91
N ASN A 222 -10.74 4.34 -4.54
CA ASN A 222 -10.79 3.30 -5.58
C ASN A 222 -9.51 2.45 -5.57
N SER A 223 -9.40 1.50 -6.49
CA SER A 223 -8.28 0.56 -6.57
C SER A 223 -7.06 1.08 -7.34
N ASP A 224 -7.06 2.32 -7.84
CA ASP A 224 -6.04 2.77 -8.79
C ASP A 224 -4.64 2.83 -8.18
N LYS A 225 -4.51 3.14 -6.88
CA LYS A 225 -3.21 3.10 -6.19
C LYS A 225 -2.58 1.70 -6.23
N ARG A 226 -3.32 0.66 -5.85
CA ARG A 226 -2.83 -0.73 -5.88
C ARG A 226 -2.58 -1.21 -7.29
N LYS A 227 -3.45 -0.84 -8.23
CA LYS A 227 -3.27 -1.14 -9.66
C LYS A 227 -2.01 -0.49 -10.21
N SER A 228 -1.74 0.77 -9.86
CA SER A 228 -0.51 1.46 -10.25
C SER A 228 0.75 0.72 -9.77
N ASP A 229 0.75 0.25 -8.51
CA ASP A 229 1.85 -0.53 -7.95
C ASP A 229 2.01 -1.90 -8.68
N GLY A 230 0.90 -2.54 -9.02
CA GLY A 230 0.90 -3.77 -9.83
C GLY A 230 1.44 -3.55 -11.24
N VAL A 231 1.04 -2.48 -11.92
CA VAL A 231 1.57 -2.11 -13.25
C VAL A 231 3.08 -1.83 -13.19
N PHE A 232 3.54 -1.12 -12.14
CA PHE A 232 4.96 -0.89 -11.89
C PHE A 232 5.73 -2.21 -11.74
N GLY A 233 5.22 -3.15 -10.94
CA GLY A 233 5.79 -4.49 -10.80
C GLY A 233 5.88 -5.23 -12.14
N CYS A 234 4.79 -5.22 -12.93
CA CYS A 234 4.74 -5.87 -14.23
C CYS A 234 5.74 -5.28 -15.24
N VAL A 235 6.05 -3.98 -15.16
CA VAL A 235 7.09 -3.36 -16.02
C VAL A 235 8.48 -3.90 -15.67
N LEU A 236 8.78 -4.00 -14.37
CA LEU A 236 10.09 -4.46 -13.89
C LEU A 236 10.29 -5.96 -14.08
N ASP A 237 9.21 -6.75 -14.04
CA ASP A 237 9.25 -8.20 -14.17
C ASP A 237 8.81 -8.74 -15.55
N ASP A 238 8.64 -7.82 -16.52
CA ASP A 238 8.28 -8.12 -17.91
C ASP A 238 7.02 -9.00 -18.06
N ARG A 239 5.93 -8.59 -17.38
CA ARG A 239 4.60 -9.25 -17.46
C ARG A 239 3.59 -8.40 -18.23
N PRO A 240 3.71 -8.26 -19.55
CA PRO A 240 2.94 -7.28 -20.31
C PRO A 240 1.43 -7.53 -20.28
N ASP A 241 0.97 -8.77 -20.43
CA ASP A 241 -0.47 -9.07 -20.47
C ASP A 241 -1.15 -8.71 -19.16
N VAL A 242 -0.54 -9.10 -18.02
CA VAL A 242 -1.07 -8.82 -16.68
C VAL A 242 -1.09 -7.31 -16.42
N GLY A 243 0.01 -6.61 -16.71
CA GLY A 243 0.10 -5.17 -16.47
C GLY A 243 -0.89 -4.36 -17.33
N LEU A 244 -1.09 -4.74 -18.60
CA LEU A 244 -2.04 -4.08 -19.49
C LEU A 244 -3.50 -4.36 -19.09
N GLU A 245 -3.83 -5.56 -18.64
CA GLU A 245 -5.15 -5.89 -18.09
C GLU A 245 -5.45 -5.02 -16.87
N ILE A 246 -4.52 -4.96 -15.91
CA ILE A 246 -4.66 -4.12 -14.71
C ILE A 246 -4.85 -2.65 -15.08
N ALA A 247 -3.99 -2.11 -15.97
CA ALA A 247 -4.04 -0.71 -16.38
C ALA A 247 -5.36 -0.39 -17.09
N SER A 248 -5.87 -1.29 -17.93
CA SER A 248 -7.14 -1.09 -18.64
C SER A 248 -8.33 -0.92 -17.71
N GLY A 249 -8.30 -1.58 -16.55
CA GLY A 249 -9.34 -1.52 -15.52
C GLY A 249 -9.20 -0.36 -14.53
N MET A 250 -8.25 0.58 -14.68
CA MET A 250 -8.14 1.77 -13.83
C MET A 250 -9.16 2.84 -14.22
N ILE A 251 -9.62 3.61 -13.23
CA ILE A 251 -10.53 4.75 -13.40
C ILE A 251 -9.73 5.96 -13.89
N ASP A 252 -8.61 6.23 -13.20
CA ASP A 252 -7.70 7.33 -13.53
C ASP A 252 -6.26 6.81 -13.64
N ARG A 253 -5.57 7.19 -14.72
CA ARG A 253 -4.21 6.75 -15.02
C ARG A 253 -3.27 7.93 -14.98
N SER A 254 -2.33 7.91 -14.01
CA SER A 254 -1.26 8.90 -13.99
C SER A 254 -0.36 8.77 -15.22
N GLU A 255 0.35 9.83 -15.56
CA GLU A 255 1.32 9.85 -16.67
C GLU A 255 2.33 8.70 -16.57
N LYS A 256 2.83 8.39 -15.35
CA LYS A 256 3.72 7.26 -15.11
C LYS A 256 3.08 5.93 -15.54
N VAL A 257 1.83 5.70 -15.15
CA VAL A 257 1.09 4.48 -15.53
C VAL A 257 0.89 4.40 -17.03
N LEU A 258 0.62 5.52 -17.70
CA LEU A 258 0.47 5.56 -19.16
C LEU A 258 1.77 5.19 -19.87
N VAL A 259 2.92 5.72 -19.42
CA VAL A 259 4.23 5.36 -19.98
C VAL A 259 4.59 3.90 -19.72
N TYR A 260 4.33 3.40 -18.50
CA TYR A 260 4.51 1.98 -18.16
C TYR A 260 3.65 1.08 -19.06
N SER A 261 2.38 1.44 -19.25
CA SER A 261 1.46 0.69 -20.12
C SER A 261 1.90 0.72 -21.58
N ALA A 262 2.43 1.86 -22.06
CA ALA A 262 2.97 1.96 -23.41
C ALA A 262 4.22 1.06 -23.58
N ALA A 263 5.11 1.02 -22.60
CA ALA A 263 6.28 0.15 -22.64
C ALA A 263 5.90 -1.35 -22.63
N LEU A 264 4.89 -1.73 -21.85
CA LEU A 264 4.35 -3.09 -21.87
C LEU A 264 3.69 -3.42 -23.22
N ALA A 265 2.90 -2.50 -23.79
CA ALA A 265 2.22 -2.71 -25.07
C ALA A 265 3.21 -2.86 -26.23
N VAL A 266 4.23 -1.99 -26.32
CA VAL A 266 5.30 -2.08 -27.33
C VAL A 266 6.11 -3.36 -27.13
N GLY A 267 6.46 -3.72 -25.89
CA GLY A 267 7.16 -4.97 -25.60
C GLY A 267 6.37 -6.22 -25.99
N ASN A 268 5.05 -6.20 -25.84
CA ASN A 268 4.17 -7.34 -26.15
C ASN A 268 3.87 -7.47 -27.66
N SER A 269 3.56 -6.37 -28.34
CA SER A 269 3.06 -6.40 -29.73
C SER A 269 3.87 -5.56 -30.73
N GLY A 270 4.90 -4.85 -30.28
CA GLY A 270 5.68 -3.92 -31.10
C GLY A 270 4.95 -2.61 -31.43
N SER A 271 3.69 -2.41 -30.96
CA SER A 271 2.86 -1.28 -31.36
C SER A 271 1.83 -0.94 -30.29
N LEU A 272 1.37 0.31 -30.27
CA LEU A 272 0.25 0.79 -29.45
C LEU A 272 -1.14 0.55 -30.10
N GLU A 273 -1.19 0.20 -31.37
CA GLU A 273 -2.43 0.18 -32.17
C GLU A 273 -3.53 -0.74 -31.61
N SER A 274 -3.14 -1.83 -30.96
CA SER A 274 -4.09 -2.78 -30.34
C SER A 274 -4.77 -2.25 -29.08
N PHE A 275 -4.30 -1.11 -28.51
CA PHE A 275 -4.75 -0.58 -27.22
C PHE A 275 -5.40 0.81 -27.37
N SER A 276 -6.60 0.87 -27.96
CA SER A 276 -7.30 2.11 -28.24
C SER A 276 -7.53 2.99 -26.99
N TRP A 277 -7.79 2.38 -25.82
CA TRP A 277 -7.93 3.09 -24.55
C TRP A 277 -6.62 3.83 -24.19
N LEU A 278 -5.48 3.16 -24.37
CA LEU A 278 -4.16 3.72 -24.06
C LEU A 278 -3.82 4.89 -24.98
N ILE A 279 -4.05 4.74 -26.29
CA ILE A 279 -3.85 5.81 -27.27
C ILE A 279 -4.69 7.05 -26.92
N ASN A 280 -5.96 6.85 -26.55
CA ASN A 280 -6.84 7.94 -26.18
C ASN A 280 -6.36 8.70 -24.94
N ASP A 281 -5.86 7.98 -23.93
CA ASP A 281 -5.37 8.60 -22.71
C ASP A 281 -4.01 9.27 -22.91
N LEU A 282 -3.10 8.64 -23.66
CA LEU A 282 -1.80 9.23 -24.05
C LEU A 282 -1.96 10.57 -24.79
N LYS A 283 -2.94 10.68 -25.71
CA LYS A 283 -3.22 11.93 -26.43
C LYS A 283 -3.69 13.06 -25.50
N LYS A 284 -4.38 12.75 -24.40
CA LYS A 284 -4.91 13.73 -23.45
C LYS A 284 -3.91 14.15 -22.38
N ALA A 285 -2.95 13.29 -22.02
CA ALA A 285 -1.99 13.51 -20.95
C ALA A 285 -1.03 14.66 -21.27
N ASP A 286 -0.58 15.41 -20.27
CA ASP A 286 0.31 16.56 -20.45
C ASP A 286 1.80 16.17 -20.50
N PHE A 287 2.22 15.21 -19.71
CA PHE A 287 3.61 14.72 -19.57
C PHE A 287 4.64 15.76 -19.08
N GLY A 288 4.20 16.82 -18.39
CA GLY A 288 5.08 17.91 -17.96
C GLY A 288 6.21 17.49 -17.01
N GLN A 289 6.09 16.39 -16.29
CA GLN A 289 7.10 15.86 -15.33
C GLN A 289 7.55 14.44 -15.64
N ILE A 290 7.24 13.92 -16.82
CA ILE A 290 7.49 12.52 -17.13
C ILE A 290 8.97 12.20 -17.29
N GLU A 291 9.77 13.13 -17.78
CA GLU A 291 11.23 12.95 -17.96
C GLU A 291 11.90 12.70 -16.61
N GLU A 292 11.55 13.46 -15.59
CA GLU A 292 12.06 13.26 -14.22
C GLU A 292 11.66 11.88 -13.67
N ALA A 293 10.40 11.46 -13.91
CA ALA A 293 9.92 10.16 -13.49
C ALA A 293 10.63 8.99 -14.19
N ILE A 294 10.97 9.14 -15.47
CA ILE A 294 11.76 8.15 -16.22
C ILE A 294 13.21 8.13 -15.71
N GLU A 295 13.79 9.28 -15.37
CA GLU A 295 15.13 9.35 -14.81
C GLU A 295 15.22 8.71 -13.42
N GLU A 296 14.19 8.87 -12.60
CA GLU A 296 14.11 8.18 -11.31
C GLU A 296 14.14 6.65 -11.45
N MET A 297 13.55 6.10 -12.52
CA MET A 297 13.59 4.67 -12.78
C MET A 297 15.01 4.13 -12.91
N GLY A 298 15.93 4.91 -13.46
CA GLY A 298 17.34 4.52 -13.59
C GLY A 298 18.07 4.28 -12.27
N LYS A 299 17.52 4.78 -11.16
CA LYS A 299 18.03 4.48 -9.81
C LYS A 299 17.76 3.02 -9.39
N PHE A 300 16.79 2.37 -10.03
CA PHE A 300 16.37 1.01 -9.73
C PHE A 300 16.73 0.04 -10.85
N ASP A 301 16.45 0.42 -12.11
CA ASP A 301 16.71 -0.39 -13.29
C ASP A 301 17.03 0.46 -14.51
N VAL A 302 18.30 0.44 -14.94
CA VAL A 302 18.80 1.20 -16.09
C VAL A 302 18.26 0.65 -17.42
N VAL A 303 17.99 -0.66 -17.51
CA VAL A 303 17.46 -1.29 -18.73
C VAL A 303 16.01 -0.86 -18.93
N VAL A 304 15.20 -0.94 -17.88
CA VAL A 304 13.81 -0.47 -17.92
C VAL A 304 13.76 1.03 -18.16
N GLN A 305 14.63 1.84 -17.56
CA GLN A 305 14.72 3.27 -17.86
C GLN A 305 14.95 3.53 -19.35
N SER A 306 15.90 2.83 -19.96
CA SER A 306 16.20 2.98 -21.39
C SER A 306 15.00 2.62 -22.25
N LYS A 307 14.32 1.51 -21.95
CA LYS A 307 13.07 1.09 -22.60
C LYS A 307 11.97 2.16 -22.49
N LEU A 308 11.78 2.74 -21.29
CA LEU A 308 10.80 3.81 -21.09
C LEU A 308 11.12 5.07 -21.89
N LYS A 309 12.41 5.47 -21.95
CA LYS A 309 12.87 6.61 -22.77
C LYS A 309 12.61 6.38 -24.26
N GLU A 310 12.98 5.22 -24.78
CA GLU A 310 12.75 4.83 -26.18
C GLU A 310 11.24 4.88 -26.52
N VAL A 311 10.40 4.22 -25.71
CA VAL A 311 8.95 4.22 -25.93
C VAL A 311 8.36 5.62 -25.86
N PHE A 312 8.82 6.46 -24.95
CA PHE A 312 8.35 7.84 -24.85
C PHE A 312 8.69 8.66 -26.11
N LEU A 313 9.94 8.58 -26.57
CA LEU A 313 10.43 9.34 -27.73
C LEU A 313 9.85 8.82 -29.05
N ASP A 314 9.81 7.50 -29.24
CA ASP A 314 9.51 6.89 -30.54
C ASP A 314 8.02 6.58 -30.75
N HIS A 315 7.25 6.44 -29.68
CA HIS A 315 5.83 6.04 -29.77
C HIS A 315 4.87 7.08 -29.16
N ILE A 316 5.23 7.74 -28.05
CA ILE A 316 4.31 8.65 -27.34
C ILE A 316 4.40 10.07 -27.94
N LEU A 317 5.58 10.66 -28.06
CA LEU A 317 5.74 12.02 -28.60
C LEU A 317 5.17 12.17 -30.01
N PRO A 318 5.47 11.28 -30.99
CA PRO A 318 4.88 11.37 -32.33
C PRO A 318 3.35 11.26 -32.35
N LEU A 319 2.78 10.46 -31.43
CA LEU A 319 1.33 10.33 -31.28
C LEU A 319 0.67 11.64 -30.82
N LYS A 320 1.37 12.42 -29.99
CA LYS A 320 0.90 13.73 -29.52
C LYS A 320 1.06 14.84 -30.57
N GLU A 321 2.12 14.81 -31.33
CA GLU A 321 2.35 15.79 -32.44
C GLU A 321 1.35 15.61 -33.58
N ALA A 322 0.82 14.41 -33.75
CA ALA A 322 -0.18 14.09 -34.77
C ALA A 322 -1.63 14.34 -34.33
N ALA A 323 -1.88 14.72 -33.08
CA ALA A 323 -3.20 14.91 -32.50
C ALA A 323 -3.60 16.39 -32.46
#